data_b73ca8d2a421284c2bc8fa752bad1b0b
#
_entry.id   b73ca8d2a421284c2bc8fa752bad1b0b
#
_cell.length_a   1.000
_cell.length_b   1.000
_cell.length_c   1.000
_cell.angle_alpha   90.00
_cell.angle_beta   90.00
_cell.angle_gamma   90.00
#
_symmetry.space_group_name_H-M   'P 1'
#
loop_
_entity.id
_entity.type
_entity.pdbx_description
1 polymer ?
#
loop_
_entity_poly.entity_id
_entity_poly.type
_entity_poly.pdbx_seq_one_letter_code
_entity_poly.pdbx_strand_id
1 'polypeptide(L)'
;MDPAKERVPIRRPGGRAAGVVARVHQAARELLTEVGYEALQLPDVAVRAGVNKTTVYRRWPTKRDLVSDLLLELSDHDLPRADTGHLSDDLVALLKDVAELLRTPLMQAMMRASLEGTIDPDARQSFWTERMHRSSVIIERAIRRGELPDDADARSILEHAASPIYFRLLITGEPVTDDDIRLFAERAVEAARRA
;
A
#
# COMPACT_ATOMS: atom_id res chain seq x y z
N MET A 1 50.09 -26.44 -17.71
CA MET A 1 49.49 -26.86 -16.43
C MET A 1 48.55 -25.72 -16.04
N ASP A 2 47.28 -25.88 -16.42
CA ASP A 2 46.21 -24.86 -16.32
C ASP A 2 45.44 -25.10 -15.00
N PRO A 3 45.39 -24.14 -14.06
CA PRO A 3 44.57 -24.32 -12.85
C PRO A 3 43.13 -23.94 -13.17
N ALA A 4 42.30 -24.98 -13.19
CA ALA A 4 40.87 -24.88 -13.30
C ALA A 4 40.31 -23.82 -12.35
N LYS A 5 39.65 -22.81 -12.88
CA LYS A 5 38.85 -21.84 -12.14
C LYS A 5 37.65 -22.56 -11.54
N GLU A 6 37.76 -22.86 -10.27
CA GLU A 6 36.65 -23.33 -9.42
C GLU A 6 35.58 -22.25 -9.39
N ARG A 7 34.49 -22.45 -10.17
CA ARG A 7 33.30 -21.59 -10.11
C ARG A 7 32.57 -21.89 -8.82
N VAL A 8 32.78 -21.04 -7.80
CA VAL A 8 31.94 -21.01 -6.61
C VAL A 8 30.52 -20.66 -7.05
N PRO A 9 29.51 -21.52 -6.81
CA PRO A 9 28.12 -21.20 -7.17
C PRO A 9 27.65 -20.04 -6.29
N ILE A 10 27.37 -18.91 -6.91
CA ILE A 10 26.71 -17.75 -6.27
C ILE A 10 25.32 -18.24 -5.86
N ARG A 11 25.19 -18.61 -4.59
CA ARG A 11 23.93 -18.94 -3.95
C ARG A 11 23.10 -17.67 -3.86
N ARG A 12 22.19 -17.44 -4.83
CA ARG A 12 21.19 -16.36 -4.75
C ARG A 12 20.32 -16.61 -3.53
N PRO A 13 20.37 -15.75 -2.47
CA PRO A 13 19.47 -15.91 -1.33
C PRO A 13 18.05 -15.55 -1.82
N GLY A 14 17.08 -16.45 -1.68
CA GLY A 14 15.68 -16.10 -1.73
C GLY A 14 14.77 -16.81 -2.73
N GLY A 15 15.23 -17.48 -3.77
CA GLY A 15 14.35 -17.93 -4.85
C GLY A 15 13.19 -18.86 -4.42
N ARG A 16 13.41 -19.88 -3.61
CA ARG A 16 12.34 -20.81 -3.17
C ARG A 16 11.50 -20.24 -2.03
N ALA A 17 12.13 -19.57 -1.08
CA ALA A 17 11.41 -18.96 0.05
C ALA A 17 10.53 -17.78 -0.40
N ALA A 18 11.04 -16.93 -1.29
CA ALA A 18 10.27 -15.83 -1.89
C ALA A 18 9.07 -16.35 -2.69
N GLY A 19 9.26 -17.43 -3.48
CA GLY A 19 8.16 -18.06 -4.21
C GLY A 19 7.06 -18.67 -3.30
N VAL A 20 7.43 -19.16 -2.11
CA VAL A 20 6.44 -19.64 -1.12
C VAL A 20 5.66 -18.47 -0.55
N VAL A 21 6.33 -17.37 -0.17
CA VAL A 21 5.69 -16.15 0.35
C VAL A 21 4.70 -15.59 -0.65
N ALA A 22 5.12 -15.42 -1.91
CA ALA A 22 4.25 -14.90 -2.96
C ALA A 22 2.97 -15.75 -3.15
N ARG A 23 3.08 -17.10 -3.13
CA ARG A 23 1.90 -17.97 -3.22
C ARG A 23 0.98 -17.85 -2.01
N VAL A 24 1.54 -17.75 -0.80
CA VAL A 24 0.75 -17.58 0.44
C VAL A 24 0.05 -16.23 0.42
N HIS A 25 0.72 -15.16 0.04
CA HIS A 25 0.13 -13.82 -0.10
C HIS A 25 -0.97 -13.81 -1.15
N GLN A 26 -0.77 -14.43 -2.31
CA GLN A 26 -1.81 -14.53 -3.34
C GLN A 26 -3.05 -15.26 -2.82
N ALA A 27 -2.85 -16.42 -2.18
CA ALA A 27 -3.95 -17.18 -1.58
C ALA A 27 -4.69 -16.41 -0.47
N ALA A 28 -3.94 -15.65 0.34
CA ALA A 28 -4.53 -14.81 1.38
C ALA A 28 -5.37 -13.66 0.78
N ARG A 29 -4.90 -13.01 -0.30
CA ARG A 29 -5.65 -11.97 -1.01
C ARG A 29 -6.98 -12.49 -1.55
N GLU A 30 -6.94 -13.66 -2.20
CA GLU A 30 -8.12 -14.31 -2.76
C GLU A 30 -9.14 -14.64 -1.66
N LEU A 31 -8.70 -15.29 -0.58
CA LEU A 31 -9.57 -15.63 0.54
C LEU A 31 -10.10 -14.39 1.28
N LEU A 32 -9.29 -13.37 1.51
CA LEU A 32 -9.76 -12.11 2.10
C LEU A 32 -10.85 -11.46 1.26
N THR A 33 -10.74 -11.55 -0.05
CA THR A 33 -11.75 -11.02 -0.98
C THR A 33 -13.02 -11.86 -0.98
N GLU A 34 -12.90 -13.20 -0.91
CA GLU A 34 -14.02 -14.14 -0.95
C GLU A 34 -14.81 -14.18 0.36
N VAL A 35 -14.13 -14.28 1.50
CA VAL A 35 -14.76 -14.57 2.79
C VAL A 35 -14.52 -13.50 3.87
N GLY A 36 -13.69 -12.52 3.60
CA GLY A 36 -13.32 -11.46 4.56
C GLY A 36 -12.35 -11.93 5.64
N TYR A 37 -11.95 -10.97 6.52
CA TYR A 37 -10.96 -11.24 7.57
C TYR A 37 -11.44 -12.24 8.61
N GLU A 38 -12.71 -12.13 9.06
CA GLU A 38 -13.22 -12.95 10.16
C GLU A 38 -13.21 -14.44 9.82
N ALA A 39 -13.64 -14.80 8.62
CA ALA A 39 -13.72 -16.18 8.18
C ALA A 39 -12.38 -16.73 7.65
N LEU A 40 -11.37 -15.88 7.46
CA LEU A 40 -10.04 -16.30 7.01
C LEU A 40 -9.40 -17.26 8.00
N GLN A 41 -8.91 -18.43 7.51
CA GLN A 41 -8.19 -19.40 8.31
C GLN A 41 -6.84 -19.75 7.67
N LEU A 42 -5.76 -19.79 8.46
CA LEU A 42 -4.42 -20.15 7.96
C LEU A 42 -4.34 -21.52 7.31
N PRO A 43 -5.06 -22.57 7.78
CA PRO A 43 -5.11 -23.86 7.08
C PRO A 43 -5.66 -23.75 5.65
N ASP A 44 -6.66 -22.91 5.41
CA ASP A 44 -7.26 -22.74 4.07
C ASP A 44 -6.31 -21.99 3.14
N VAL A 45 -5.60 -20.99 3.68
CA VAL A 45 -4.51 -20.32 2.95
C VAL A 45 -3.43 -21.31 2.54
N ALA A 46 -3.01 -22.22 3.45
CA ALA A 46 -2.00 -23.22 3.16
C ALA A 46 -2.44 -24.17 2.02
N VAL A 47 -3.69 -24.62 2.07
CA VAL A 47 -4.29 -25.48 1.03
C VAL A 47 -4.33 -24.73 -0.31
N ARG A 48 -4.86 -23.52 -0.34
CA ARG A 48 -4.97 -22.69 -1.55
C ARG A 48 -3.60 -22.38 -2.16
N ALA A 49 -2.60 -22.09 -1.33
CA ALA A 49 -1.22 -21.81 -1.75
C ALA A 49 -0.43 -23.05 -2.19
N GLY A 50 -0.92 -24.24 -1.94
CA GLY A 50 -0.20 -25.49 -2.20
C GLY A 50 1.07 -25.62 -1.36
N VAL A 51 1.01 -25.21 -0.08
CA VAL A 51 2.14 -25.27 0.86
C VAL A 51 1.76 -26.03 2.12
N ASN A 52 2.77 -26.58 2.83
CA ASN A 52 2.52 -27.27 4.08
C ASN A 52 2.08 -26.28 5.17
N LYS A 53 1.06 -26.63 5.97
CA LYS A 53 0.56 -25.84 7.10
C LYS A 53 1.69 -25.42 8.06
N THR A 54 2.62 -26.31 8.37
CA THR A 54 3.79 -26.02 9.22
C THR A 54 4.66 -24.89 8.65
N THR A 55 4.75 -24.76 7.32
CA THR A 55 5.49 -23.67 6.67
C THR A 55 4.80 -22.32 6.87
N VAL A 56 3.46 -22.30 6.78
CA VAL A 56 2.67 -21.09 7.04
C VAL A 56 2.78 -20.69 8.50
N TYR A 57 2.47 -21.57 9.45
CA TYR A 57 2.51 -21.28 10.89
C TYR A 57 3.89 -20.88 11.42
N ARG A 58 4.97 -21.40 10.83
CA ARG A 58 6.33 -21.00 11.22
C ARG A 58 6.63 -19.54 10.89
N ARG A 59 6.08 -19.01 9.81
CA ARG A 59 6.31 -17.61 9.38
C ARG A 59 5.23 -16.68 9.91
N TRP A 60 4.00 -17.12 9.91
CA TRP A 60 2.83 -16.38 10.37
C TRP A 60 2.09 -17.21 11.43
N PRO A 61 2.44 -17.05 12.72
CA PRO A 61 1.80 -17.80 13.81
C PRO A 61 0.30 -17.60 13.90
N THR A 62 -0.18 -16.41 13.52
CA THR A 62 -1.60 -16.04 13.52
C THR A 62 -2.06 -15.50 12.17
N LYS A 63 -3.38 -15.45 11.93
CA LYS A 63 -3.94 -14.79 10.74
C LYS A 63 -3.64 -13.28 10.73
N ARG A 64 -3.54 -12.67 11.93
CA ARG A 64 -3.15 -11.28 12.11
C ARG A 64 -1.74 -11.02 11.54
N ASP A 65 -0.77 -11.88 11.85
CA ASP A 65 0.60 -11.73 11.35
C ASP A 65 0.65 -11.83 9.82
N LEU A 66 -0.10 -12.77 9.24
CA LEU A 66 -0.18 -12.90 7.78
C LEU A 66 -0.80 -11.67 7.11
N VAL A 67 -1.91 -11.18 7.66
CA VAL A 67 -2.60 -10.01 7.09
C VAL A 67 -1.79 -8.74 7.28
N SER A 68 -1.06 -8.61 8.39
CA SER A 68 -0.14 -7.49 8.62
C SER A 68 1.04 -7.50 7.63
N ASP A 69 1.64 -8.67 7.37
CA ASP A 69 2.71 -8.83 6.37
C ASP A 69 2.19 -8.52 4.95
N LEU A 70 0.95 -8.92 4.64
CA LEU A 70 0.28 -8.59 3.39
C LEU A 70 0.01 -7.08 3.23
N LEU A 71 -0.37 -6.40 4.32
CA LEU A 71 -0.55 -4.95 4.32
C LEU A 71 0.76 -4.22 4.01
N LEU A 72 1.87 -4.67 4.62
CA LEU A 72 3.19 -4.12 4.36
C LEU A 72 3.63 -4.34 2.90
N GLU A 73 3.36 -5.52 2.34
CA GLU A 73 3.62 -5.78 0.92
C GLU A 73 2.84 -4.83 -0.01
N LEU A 74 1.59 -4.52 0.35
CA LEU A 74 0.79 -3.55 -0.43
C LEU A 74 1.37 -2.13 -0.37
N SER A 75 2.12 -1.77 0.68
CA SER A 75 2.84 -0.50 0.72
C SER A 75 4.02 -0.45 -0.25
N ASP A 76 4.62 -1.62 -0.55
CA ASP A 76 5.76 -1.76 -1.45
C ASP A 76 5.37 -1.68 -2.94
N HIS A 77 4.10 -1.90 -3.28
CA HIS A 77 3.65 -1.75 -4.65
C HIS A 77 3.63 -0.28 -5.06
N ASP A 78 4.37 0.02 -6.09
CA ASP A 78 4.51 1.36 -6.64
C ASP A 78 3.14 1.90 -7.09
N LEU A 79 2.63 2.88 -6.35
CA LEU A 79 1.71 3.82 -6.96
C LEU A 79 2.52 4.60 -8.00
N PRO A 80 2.05 4.70 -9.25
CA PRO A 80 2.72 5.49 -10.27
C PRO A 80 2.94 6.90 -9.72
N ARG A 81 4.17 7.35 -9.73
CA ARG A 81 4.52 8.69 -9.26
C ARG A 81 4.54 9.57 -10.50
N ALA A 82 3.40 10.15 -10.83
CA ALA A 82 3.33 11.14 -11.88
C ALA A 82 4.40 12.22 -11.63
N ASP A 83 5.05 12.64 -12.69
CA ASP A 83 5.98 13.76 -12.73
C ASP A 83 5.62 14.59 -13.96
N THR A 84 4.46 15.22 -13.88
CA THR A 84 3.88 16.00 -14.98
C THR A 84 4.52 17.38 -15.10
N GLY A 85 5.28 17.80 -14.09
CA GLY A 85 5.83 19.13 -13.98
C GLY A 85 4.92 20.10 -13.23
N HIS A 86 3.74 19.69 -12.81
CA HIS A 86 2.77 20.50 -12.08
C HIS A 86 2.20 19.74 -10.88
N LEU A 87 2.24 20.36 -9.69
CA LEU A 87 1.76 19.75 -8.46
C LEU A 87 0.29 19.31 -8.53
N SER A 88 -0.57 20.14 -9.12
CA SER A 88 -1.99 19.83 -9.24
C SER A 88 -2.24 18.54 -10.02
N ASP A 89 -1.54 18.36 -11.16
CA ASP A 89 -1.69 17.19 -12.01
C ASP A 89 -1.08 15.94 -11.37
N ASP A 90 0.06 16.10 -10.69
CA ASP A 90 0.70 15.02 -9.93
C ASP A 90 -0.22 14.53 -8.79
N LEU A 91 -0.87 15.44 -8.07
CA LEU A 91 -1.85 15.11 -7.04
C LEU A 91 -3.10 14.46 -7.62
N VAL A 92 -3.65 14.95 -8.73
CA VAL A 92 -4.79 14.32 -9.41
C VAL A 92 -4.48 12.88 -9.77
N ALA A 93 -3.30 12.61 -10.33
CA ALA A 93 -2.88 11.25 -10.65
C ALA A 93 -2.79 10.37 -9.39
N LEU A 94 -2.12 10.85 -8.34
CA LEU A 94 -2.04 10.14 -7.06
C LEU A 94 -3.43 9.83 -6.46
N LEU A 95 -4.33 10.80 -6.47
CA LEU A 95 -5.67 10.65 -5.90
C LEU A 95 -6.54 9.68 -6.69
N LYS A 96 -6.38 9.60 -8.03
CA LYS A 96 -7.01 8.58 -8.86
C LYS A 96 -6.55 7.18 -8.45
N ASP A 97 -5.24 6.98 -8.34
CA ASP A 97 -4.66 5.68 -7.91
C ASP A 97 -5.14 5.29 -6.51
N VAL A 98 -5.23 6.26 -5.58
CA VAL A 98 -5.77 6.03 -4.24
C VAL A 98 -7.25 5.61 -4.32
N ALA A 99 -8.06 6.29 -5.12
CA ALA A 99 -9.47 5.97 -5.26
C ALA A 99 -9.69 4.61 -5.91
N GLU A 100 -8.91 4.24 -6.93
CA GLU A 100 -8.96 2.93 -7.57
C GLU A 100 -8.57 1.82 -6.59
N LEU A 101 -7.48 2.01 -5.84
CA LEU A 101 -7.04 1.04 -4.85
C LEU A 101 -8.09 0.82 -3.76
N LEU A 102 -8.72 1.89 -3.25
CA LEU A 102 -9.74 1.81 -2.21
C LEU A 102 -11.05 1.15 -2.69
N ARG A 103 -11.29 1.12 -4.01
CA ARG A 103 -12.44 0.40 -4.58
C ARG A 103 -12.22 -1.11 -4.66
N THR A 104 -10.97 -1.59 -4.56
CA THR A 104 -10.71 -3.02 -4.62
C THR A 104 -11.28 -3.75 -3.40
N PRO A 105 -11.90 -4.93 -3.57
CA PRO A 105 -12.43 -5.71 -2.45
C PRO A 105 -11.37 -6.02 -1.39
N LEU A 106 -10.12 -6.27 -1.82
CA LEU A 106 -9.00 -6.52 -0.93
C LEU A 106 -8.74 -5.32 -0.02
N MET A 107 -8.58 -4.11 -0.60
CA MET A 107 -8.29 -2.91 0.21
C MET A 107 -9.46 -2.57 1.13
N GLN A 108 -10.69 -2.75 0.70
CA GLN A 108 -11.86 -2.57 1.56
C GLN A 108 -11.86 -3.55 2.74
N ALA A 109 -11.50 -4.82 2.53
CA ALA A 109 -11.36 -5.79 3.60
C ALA A 109 -10.22 -5.41 4.57
N MET A 110 -9.09 -4.97 4.04
CA MET A 110 -7.94 -4.52 4.83
C MET A 110 -8.27 -3.27 5.66
N MET A 111 -8.97 -2.29 5.08
CA MET A 111 -9.37 -1.07 5.79
C MET A 111 -10.37 -1.38 6.91
N ARG A 112 -11.36 -2.26 6.67
CA ARG A 112 -12.26 -2.74 7.73
C ARG A 112 -11.49 -3.41 8.86
N ALA A 113 -10.62 -4.37 8.55
CA ALA A 113 -9.79 -5.04 9.54
C ALA A 113 -8.92 -4.06 10.35
N SER A 114 -8.43 -3.00 9.70
CA SER A 114 -7.68 -1.93 10.36
C SER A 114 -8.53 -1.12 11.34
N LEU A 115 -9.75 -0.75 10.94
CA LEU A 115 -10.69 0.01 11.79
C LEU A 115 -11.19 -0.82 12.98
N GLU A 116 -11.39 -2.12 12.79
CA GLU A 116 -11.78 -3.07 13.84
C GLU A 116 -10.64 -3.42 14.81
N GLY A 117 -9.42 -2.91 14.55
CA GLY A 117 -8.25 -3.18 15.38
C GLY A 117 -7.70 -4.60 15.27
N THR A 118 -8.07 -5.33 14.20
CA THR A 118 -7.65 -6.71 13.97
C THR A 118 -6.28 -6.82 13.29
N ILE A 119 -5.77 -5.72 12.71
CA ILE A 119 -4.41 -5.60 12.20
C ILE A 119 -3.46 -5.14 13.32
N ASP A 120 -2.24 -5.63 13.29
CA ASP A 120 -1.19 -5.19 14.22
C ASP A 120 -0.97 -3.68 14.16
N PRO A 121 -0.99 -2.95 15.30
CA PRO A 121 -0.80 -1.50 15.32
C PRO A 121 0.50 -1.04 14.69
N ASP A 122 1.61 -1.75 14.92
CA ASP A 122 2.93 -1.41 14.37
C ASP A 122 2.96 -1.63 12.86
N ALA A 123 2.36 -2.71 12.38
CA ALA A 123 2.22 -2.97 10.94
C ALA A 123 1.35 -1.90 10.26
N ARG A 124 0.26 -1.50 10.90
CA ARG A 124 -0.60 -0.42 10.41
C ARG A 124 0.16 0.91 10.35
N GLN A 125 0.89 1.25 11.41
CA GLN A 125 1.69 2.47 11.45
C GLN A 125 2.79 2.45 10.39
N SER A 126 3.50 1.33 10.24
CA SER A 126 4.56 1.16 9.23
C SER A 126 4.01 1.31 7.82
N PHE A 127 2.83 0.72 7.52
CA PHE A 127 2.14 0.89 6.23
C PHE A 127 1.89 2.37 5.91
N TRP A 128 1.31 3.11 6.86
CA TRP A 128 1.00 4.52 6.63
C TRP A 128 2.25 5.38 6.51
N THR A 129 3.28 5.11 7.34
CA THR A 129 4.57 5.82 7.29
C THR A 129 5.24 5.64 5.93
N GLU A 130 5.34 4.41 5.44
CA GLU A 130 5.94 4.11 4.14
C GLU A 130 5.14 4.73 3.00
N ARG A 131 3.81 4.64 3.06
CA ARG A 131 2.94 5.22 2.05
C ARG A 131 3.06 6.74 1.97
N MET A 132 3.10 7.43 3.11
CA MET A 132 3.31 8.88 3.17
C MET A 132 4.70 9.25 2.65
N HIS A 133 5.74 8.54 3.07
CA HIS A 133 7.10 8.78 2.58
C HIS A 133 7.21 8.65 1.06
N ARG A 134 6.61 7.63 0.47
CA ARG A 134 6.61 7.45 -0.99
C ARG A 134 5.83 8.54 -1.72
N SER A 135 4.73 8.99 -1.15
CA SER A 135 3.90 10.04 -1.75
C SER A 135 4.52 11.42 -1.59
N SER A 136 5.36 11.66 -0.55
CA SER A 136 6.01 12.96 -0.30
C SER A 136 6.90 13.44 -1.44
N VAL A 137 7.41 12.53 -2.26
CA VAL A 137 8.23 12.85 -3.44
C VAL A 137 7.52 13.83 -4.39
N ILE A 138 6.20 13.77 -4.51
CA ILE A 138 5.41 14.71 -5.32
C ILE A 138 5.54 16.13 -4.75
N ILE A 139 5.42 16.27 -3.44
CA ILE A 139 5.54 17.56 -2.74
C ILE A 139 6.97 18.08 -2.79
N GLU A 140 7.97 17.22 -2.55
CA GLU A 140 9.38 17.59 -2.65
C GLU A 140 9.77 18.11 -4.05
N ARG A 141 9.17 17.52 -5.10
CA ARG A 141 9.36 18.00 -6.48
C ARG A 141 8.71 19.38 -6.66
N ALA A 142 7.51 19.59 -6.13
CA ALA A 142 6.81 20.88 -6.20
C ALA A 142 7.58 21.99 -5.45
N ILE A 143 8.15 21.70 -4.29
CA ILE A 143 9.04 22.63 -3.56
C ILE A 143 10.25 23.00 -4.43
N ARG A 144 10.94 22.00 -5.01
CA ARG A 144 12.09 22.26 -5.89
C ARG A 144 11.75 23.08 -7.14
N ARG A 145 10.51 22.99 -7.63
CA ARG A 145 10.01 23.81 -8.76
C ARG A 145 9.54 25.20 -8.33
N GLY A 146 9.50 25.52 -7.04
CA GLY A 146 9.00 26.76 -6.49
C GLY A 146 7.47 26.90 -6.52
N GLU A 147 6.73 25.79 -6.65
CA GLU A 147 5.26 25.78 -6.59
C GLU A 147 4.74 25.87 -5.16
N LEU A 148 5.55 25.43 -4.19
CA LEU A 148 5.29 25.48 -2.76
C LEU A 148 6.45 26.13 -2.00
N PRO A 149 6.21 26.68 -0.80
CA PRO A 149 7.26 27.16 0.10
C PRO A 149 8.22 26.03 0.53
N ASP A 150 9.46 26.39 0.89
CA ASP A 150 10.50 25.42 1.29
C ASP A 150 10.15 24.65 2.57
N ASP A 151 9.30 25.22 3.42
CA ASP A 151 8.83 24.64 4.69
C ASP A 151 7.46 23.94 4.59
N ALA A 152 6.94 23.73 3.38
CA ALA A 152 5.66 23.07 3.16
C ALA A 152 5.64 21.64 3.76
N ASP A 153 4.65 21.37 4.62
CA ASP A 153 4.47 20.05 5.23
C ASP A 153 3.81 19.06 4.25
N ALA A 154 4.64 18.21 3.66
CA ALA A 154 4.21 17.19 2.71
C ALA A 154 3.11 16.28 3.28
N ARG A 155 3.20 15.92 4.56
CA ARG A 155 2.21 15.04 5.21
C ARG A 155 0.85 15.73 5.30
N SER A 156 0.82 16.96 5.78
CA SER A 156 -0.43 17.74 5.91
C SER A 156 -1.11 17.92 4.56
N ILE A 157 -0.36 18.22 3.51
CA ILE A 157 -0.88 18.40 2.15
C ILE A 157 -1.50 17.10 1.62
N LEU A 158 -0.80 15.97 1.76
CA LEU A 158 -1.27 14.66 1.31
C LEU A 158 -2.50 14.19 2.10
N GLU A 159 -2.52 14.40 3.41
CA GLU A 159 -3.67 14.09 4.26
C GLU A 159 -4.88 14.94 3.86
N HIS A 160 -4.69 16.24 3.64
CA HIS A 160 -5.75 17.15 3.19
C HIS A 160 -6.32 16.74 1.83
N ALA A 161 -5.46 16.37 0.88
CA ALA A 161 -5.88 15.96 -0.46
C ALA A 161 -6.65 14.63 -0.46
N ALA A 162 -6.19 13.63 0.29
CA ALA A 162 -6.70 12.27 0.23
C ALA A 162 -7.88 11.99 1.19
N SER A 163 -7.97 12.69 2.33
CA SER A 163 -8.99 12.42 3.36
C SER A 163 -10.43 12.39 2.84
N PRO A 164 -10.88 13.28 1.94
CA PRO A 164 -12.24 13.23 1.42
C PRO A 164 -12.54 11.94 0.65
N ILE A 165 -11.55 11.36 -0.02
CA ILE A 165 -11.71 10.09 -0.76
C ILE A 165 -11.95 8.94 0.22
N TYR A 166 -11.13 8.85 1.29
CA TYR A 166 -11.31 7.85 2.35
C TYR A 166 -12.66 8.01 3.02
N PHE A 167 -13.06 9.23 3.35
CA PHE A 167 -14.35 9.51 3.98
C PHE A 167 -15.51 9.05 3.10
N ARG A 168 -15.52 9.43 1.81
CA ARG A 168 -16.60 9.03 0.89
C ARG A 168 -16.62 7.52 0.67
N LEU A 169 -15.51 6.91 0.27
CA LEU A 169 -15.51 5.51 -0.12
C LEU A 169 -15.65 4.54 1.05
N LEU A 170 -15.16 4.89 2.26
CA LEU A 170 -15.13 3.96 3.39
C LEU A 170 -16.19 4.26 4.46
N ILE A 171 -16.65 5.52 4.59
CA ILE A 171 -17.57 5.92 5.66
C ILE A 171 -18.98 6.17 5.11
N THR A 172 -19.13 7.06 4.09
CA THR A 172 -20.47 7.41 3.60
C THR A 172 -20.96 6.51 2.46
N GLY A 173 -20.06 5.79 1.79
CA GLY A 173 -20.39 4.99 0.61
C GLY A 173 -20.68 5.82 -0.64
N GLU A 174 -20.37 7.12 -0.61
CA GLU A 174 -20.58 8.01 -1.74
C GLU A 174 -19.55 7.76 -2.85
N PRO A 175 -19.95 7.91 -4.13
CA PRO A 175 -18.99 7.80 -5.22
C PRO A 175 -18.01 8.98 -5.20
N VAL A 176 -16.82 8.73 -5.73
CA VAL A 176 -15.81 9.74 -6.00
C VAL A 176 -15.65 9.83 -7.52
N THR A 177 -15.93 10.99 -8.08
CA THR A 177 -15.81 11.28 -9.52
C THR A 177 -14.45 11.91 -9.84
N ASP A 178 -14.13 11.99 -11.15
CA ASP A 178 -12.92 12.69 -11.60
C ASP A 178 -12.96 14.18 -11.25
N ASP A 179 -14.13 14.79 -11.24
CA ASP A 179 -14.28 16.21 -10.86
C ASP A 179 -14.08 16.41 -9.35
N ASP A 180 -14.56 15.49 -8.53
CA ASP A 180 -14.24 15.49 -7.09
C ASP A 180 -12.73 15.41 -6.85
N ILE A 181 -12.04 14.52 -7.56
CA ILE A 181 -10.59 14.31 -7.43
C ILE A 181 -9.83 15.61 -7.79
N ARG A 182 -10.21 16.27 -8.90
CA ARG A 182 -9.62 17.56 -9.28
C ARG A 182 -9.86 18.61 -8.19
N LEU A 183 -11.10 18.71 -7.71
CA LEU A 183 -11.46 19.65 -6.66
C LEU A 183 -10.67 19.44 -5.37
N PHE A 184 -10.45 18.18 -4.97
CA PHE A 184 -9.67 17.84 -3.76
C PHE A 184 -8.18 18.21 -3.95
N ALA A 185 -7.61 17.93 -5.12
CA ALA A 185 -6.24 18.33 -5.44
C ALA A 185 -6.07 19.85 -5.43
N GLU A 186 -6.97 20.59 -6.10
CA GLU A 186 -6.95 22.05 -6.16
C GLU A 186 -7.03 22.68 -4.77
N ARG A 187 -7.95 22.21 -3.93
CA ARG A 187 -8.10 22.69 -2.54
C ARG A 187 -6.87 22.43 -1.69
N ALA A 188 -6.24 21.28 -1.85
CA ALA A 188 -5.02 20.96 -1.12
C ALA A 188 -3.85 21.86 -1.53
N VAL A 189 -3.68 22.12 -2.84
CA VAL A 189 -2.67 23.06 -3.37
C VAL A 189 -2.93 24.48 -2.89
N GLU A 190 -4.18 24.92 -2.93
CA GLU A 190 -4.55 26.26 -2.49
C GLU A 190 -4.31 26.46 -0.99
N ALA A 191 -4.66 25.47 -0.16
CA ALA A 191 -4.40 25.50 1.27
C ALA A 191 -2.89 25.54 1.57
N ALA A 192 -2.10 24.74 0.86
CA ALA A 192 -0.65 24.66 1.03
C ALA A 192 0.09 25.96 0.66
N ARG A 193 -0.44 26.73 -0.28
CA ARG A 193 0.14 28.05 -0.69
C ARG A 193 -0.16 29.18 0.29
N ARG A 194 -1.12 28.99 1.20
CA ARG A 194 -1.53 30.01 2.18
C ARG A 194 -0.95 29.77 3.57
N ALA A 195 -0.43 28.58 3.82
CA ALA A 195 0.15 28.17 5.10
C ALA A 195 1.57 28.70 5.25
#